data_a564e15aa3387e5fcbfa245ef8c0bdd4
#
_entry.id   a564e15aa3387e5fcbfa245ef8c0bdd4
#
_cell.length_a   1.000
_cell.length_b   1.000
_cell.length_c   1.000
_cell.angle_alpha   90.00
_cell.angle_beta   90.00
_cell.angle_gamma   90.00
#
_symmetry.space_group_name_H-M   'P 1'
#
loop_
_entity.id
_entity.type
_entity.pdbx_description
1 polymer ?
#
loop_
_entity_poly.entity_id
_entity_poly.type
_entity_poly.pdbx_seq_one_letter_code
_entity_poly.pdbx_strand_id
1 'polypeptide(L)'
;MVFQYCKITEIYWILPSLMGNSKLDYLCGMYKALFSLPSTPLKAEWRRHDLVFKQPAKTSRETFKKKDTYILKLSFVDQEIEGWGECSPLWTLSIDPKDRNAEKLDWVCENINDWKNFIYSDEFSLYPSIQFGLEAALLDLQNGGKQVFFPSRFTNGLDSIEINGLIWMGNYDYMSQQIEEKIELGFTCVKMKIGAIDWNEEKKLLQNIRNRFSPDQMELRVDANGAFSVEKVMDKLQFLADLNIHSIEQPISAKQELLMADLCSKTPIPIALDEELIGIQTYSKKEQLIQQLQPQYIILKPSLIGGIKSSNEWIEIAQKYKVGWWATSALEGNIGLNAIAQFA
;
A
#
# COMPACT_ATOMS: atom_id res chain seq x y z
N MET A 1 -11.86 26.41 -7.06
CA MET A 1 -10.46 26.31 -6.60
C MET A 1 -9.76 25.34 -7.52
N VAL A 2 -8.80 25.82 -8.30
CA VAL A 2 -8.15 25.04 -9.38
C VAL A 2 -7.20 24.06 -8.71
N PHE A 3 -7.50 22.76 -8.79
CA PHE A 3 -6.54 21.72 -8.43
C PHE A 3 -5.34 21.83 -9.37
N GLN A 4 -4.27 22.41 -8.87
CA GLN A 4 -2.99 22.37 -9.56
C GLN A 4 -2.58 20.90 -9.63
N TYR A 5 -2.53 20.37 -10.84
CA TYR A 5 -2.16 18.98 -11.13
C TYR A 5 -0.79 18.68 -10.53
N CYS A 6 -0.76 18.07 -9.35
CA CYS A 6 0.43 17.36 -8.92
C CYS A 6 0.57 16.15 -9.86
N LYS A 7 1.63 16.16 -10.68
CA LYS A 7 1.94 15.06 -11.61
C LYS A 7 2.45 13.83 -10.82
N ILE A 8 1.64 13.30 -9.93
CA ILE A 8 1.93 11.99 -9.32
C ILE A 8 1.42 10.94 -10.31
N THR A 9 2.21 10.66 -11.32
CA THR A 9 1.93 9.66 -12.35
C THR A 9 2.47 8.29 -12.01
N GLU A 10 3.05 8.11 -10.82
CA GLU A 10 3.81 6.91 -10.47
C GLU A 10 3.47 6.42 -9.06
N ILE A 11 3.38 5.12 -8.93
CA ILE A 11 3.14 4.44 -7.66
C ILE A 11 4.47 4.36 -6.93
N TYR A 12 4.52 4.96 -5.77
CA TYR A 12 5.72 5.08 -4.97
C TYR A 12 5.69 4.11 -3.79
N TRP A 13 6.85 3.57 -3.46
CA TRP A 13 7.10 2.74 -2.28
C TRP A 13 7.82 3.59 -1.25
N ILE A 14 7.33 3.57 -0.03
CA ILE A 14 7.89 4.38 1.03
C ILE A 14 8.69 3.47 1.94
N LEU A 15 9.98 3.76 2.07
CA LEU A 15 10.88 3.04 2.97
C LEU A 15 10.80 3.61 4.39
N PRO A 16 10.69 2.80 5.43
CA PRO A 16 10.99 3.26 6.75
C PRO A 16 12.51 3.45 6.85
N SER A 17 12.99 4.69 6.84
CA SER A 17 14.29 4.97 7.44
C SER A 17 14.27 4.43 8.87
N LEU A 18 15.34 3.79 9.33
CA LEU A 18 15.52 3.25 10.68
C LEU A 18 14.79 4.11 11.72
N MET A 19 13.53 3.72 12.02
CA MET A 19 12.67 4.53 12.87
C MET A 19 13.02 4.29 14.33
N GLY A 20 13.46 5.36 14.99
CA GLY A 20 13.49 5.40 16.45
C GLY A 20 12.06 5.33 17.03
N ASN A 21 11.94 4.87 18.27
CA ASN A 21 10.69 4.71 19.03
C ASN A 21 9.73 5.91 19.01
N SER A 22 10.23 7.12 18.66
CA SER A 22 9.45 8.37 18.65
C SER A 22 8.31 8.43 17.62
N LYS A 23 8.41 7.73 16.48
CA LYS A 23 7.35 7.76 15.45
C LYS A 23 6.20 6.80 15.78
N LEU A 24 6.50 5.72 16.51
CA LEU A 24 5.47 4.81 17.01
C LEU A 24 4.62 5.44 18.10
N ASP A 25 5.26 6.17 19.02
CA ASP A 25 4.56 6.94 20.06
C ASP A 25 3.68 8.01 19.43
N TYR A 26 4.13 8.60 18.32
CA TYR A 26 3.37 9.57 17.55
C TYR A 26 2.16 8.94 16.87
N LEU A 27 2.31 7.82 16.14
CA LEU A 27 1.21 7.11 15.49
C LEU A 27 0.23 6.54 16.52
N CYS A 28 0.70 5.95 17.62
CA CYS A 28 -0.14 5.48 18.73
C CYS A 28 -0.87 6.64 19.43
N GLY A 29 -0.20 7.80 19.58
CA GLY A 29 -0.80 9.04 20.09
C GLY A 29 -1.89 9.58 19.17
N MET A 30 -1.69 9.54 17.86
CA MET A 30 -2.68 9.97 16.86
C MET A 30 -3.92 9.06 16.84
N TYR A 31 -3.75 7.79 17.16
CA TYR A 31 -4.88 6.86 17.28
C TYR A 31 -5.85 7.29 18.39
N LYS A 32 -5.30 7.75 19.53
CA LYS A 32 -6.10 8.38 20.59
C LYS A 32 -6.73 9.69 20.12
N ALA A 33 -6.13 10.38 19.14
CA ALA A 33 -6.62 11.63 18.59
C ALA A 33 -7.83 11.49 17.64
N LEU A 34 -8.01 10.35 16.93
CA LEU A 34 -9.25 10.08 16.17
C LEU A 34 -10.48 10.16 17.06
N PHE A 35 -10.35 9.82 18.35
CA PHE A 35 -11.43 9.91 19.33
C PHE A 35 -11.59 11.31 19.95
N SER A 36 -10.81 12.30 19.56
CA SER A 36 -10.84 13.67 20.10
C SER A 36 -11.63 14.67 19.24
N LEU A 37 -12.30 14.20 18.18
CA LEU A 37 -13.23 15.04 17.42
C LEU A 37 -14.34 15.58 18.36
N PRO A 38 -14.72 16.86 18.23
CA PRO A 38 -15.78 17.46 19.03
C PRO A 38 -17.09 16.68 18.85
N SER A 39 -17.98 16.80 19.84
CA SER A 39 -19.31 16.14 19.81
C SER A 39 -20.28 16.79 18.82
N THR A 40 -19.83 17.74 18.01
CA THR A 40 -20.62 18.40 16.97
C THR A 40 -21.09 17.36 15.95
N PRO A 41 -22.38 17.35 15.60
CA PRO A 41 -22.89 16.43 14.59
C PRO A 41 -22.19 16.56 13.25
N LEU A 42 -21.97 15.42 12.62
CA LEU A 42 -21.34 15.32 11.31
C LEU A 42 -22.39 15.17 10.20
N LYS A 43 -22.04 15.65 9.03
CA LYS A 43 -22.65 15.30 7.74
C LYS A 43 -21.66 14.51 6.95
N ALA A 44 -22.13 13.52 6.18
CA ALA A 44 -21.32 12.74 5.26
C ALA A 44 -22.00 12.66 3.90
N GLU A 45 -21.23 12.73 2.87
CA GLU A 45 -21.66 12.44 1.49
C GLU A 45 -20.52 11.75 0.72
N TRP A 46 -20.88 10.97 -0.27
CA TRP A 46 -19.90 10.35 -1.14
C TRP A 46 -20.23 10.53 -2.61
N ARG A 47 -19.18 10.41 -3.46
CA ARG A 47 -19.34 10.43 -4.92
C ARG A 47 -18.44 9.38 -5.54
N ARG A 48 -18.95 8.66 -6.51
CA ARG A 48 -18.13 7.82 -7.36
C ARG A 48 -17.29 8.69 -8.29
N HIS A 49 -16.02 8.32 -8.42
CA HIS A 49 -15.09 8.90 -9.36
C HIS A 49 -14.32 7.78 -10.05
N ASP A 50 -14.33 7.74 -11.38
CA ASP A 50 -13.57 6.77 -12.13
C ASP A 50 -12.15 7.33 -12.36
N LEU A 51 -11.15 6.70 -11.79
CA LEU A 51 -9.74 7.00 -12.10
C LEU A 51 -9.40 6.42 -13.47
N VAL A 52 -9.05 7.28 -14.40
CA VAL A 52 -8.64 6.88 -15.76
C VAL A 52 -7.13 6.90 -15.84
N PHE A 53 -6.52 5.75 -16.13
CA PHE A 53 -5.07 5.65 -16.26
C PHE A 53 -4.60 6.32 -17.55
N LYS A 54 -3.55 7.14 -17.49
CA LYS A 54 -2.93 7.76 -18.67
C LYS A 54 -2.38 6.73 -19.65
N GLN A 55 -1.85 5.64 -19.10
CA GLN A 55 -1.45 4.44 -19.84
C GLN A 55 -2.03 3.22 -19.12
N PRO A 56 -2.39 2.15 -19.85
CA PRO A 56 -2.90 0.95 -19.21
C PRO A 56 -1.92 0.39 -18.19
N ALA A 57 -2.35 0.29 -16.93
CA ALA A 57 -1.57 -0.29 -15.85
C ALA A 57 -1.68 -1.81 -15.87
N LYS A 58 -0.64 -2.50 -16.31
CA LYS A 58 -0.62 -3.96 -16.42
C LYS A 58 -0.06 -4.58 -15.14
N THR A 59 -0.84 -5.46 -14.54
CA THR A 59 -0.43 -6.33 -13.42
C THR A 59 -0.40 -7.79 -13.89
N SER A 60 0.02 -8.70 -13.00
CA SER A 60 -0.05 -10.14 -13.28
C SER A 60 -1.48 -10.67 -13.47
N ARG A 61 -2.49 -9.93 -12.98
CA ARG A 61 -3.91 -10.36 -12.98
C ARG A 61 -4.74 -9.73 -14.08
N GLU A 62 -4.56 -8.44 -14.32
CA GLU A 62 -5.32 -7.73 -15.36
C GLU A 62 -4.63 -6.45 -15.83
N THR A 63 -5.20 -5.83 -16.85
CA THR A 63 -4.78 -4.54 -17.37
C THR A 63 -5.84 -3.50 -17.04
N PHE A 64 -5.52 -2.58 -16.14
CA PHE A 64 -6.41 -1.50 -15.75
C PHE A 64 -6.32 -0.34 -16.74
N LYS A 65 -7.46 0.02 -17.32
CA LYS A 65 -7.64 1.28 -18.07
C LYS A 65 -8.34 2.32 -17.21
N LYS A 66 -9.16 1.85 -16.30
CA LYS A 66 -9.84 2.66 -15.28
C LYS A 66 -10.02 1.86 -13.99
N LYS A 67 -10.21 2.55 -12.89
CA LYS A 67 -10.49 2.00 -11.58
C LYS A 67 -11.62 2.79 -10.92
N ASP A 68 -12.58 2.09 -10.34
CA ASP A 68 -13.61 2.70 -9.51
C ASP A 68 -12.98 3.23 -8.23
N THR A 69 -13.32 4.45 -7.85
CA THR A 69 -13.03 4.98 -6.52
C THR A 69 -14.23 5.77 -6.02
N TYR A 70 -14.32 5.95 -4.71
CA TYR A 70 -15.41 6.65 -4.07
C TYR A 70 -14.81 7.69 -3.12
N ILE A 71 -15.12 8.95 -3.36
CA ILE A 71 -14.65 10.04 -2.54
C ILE A 71 -15.68 10.30 -1.46
N LEU A 72 -15.28 10.13 -0.21
CA LEU A 72 -16.08 10.40 0.99
C LEU A 72 -15.71 11.79 1.50
N LYS A 73 -16.74 12.60 1.76
CA LYS A 73 -16.60 13.92 2.37
C LYS A 73 -17.35 13.95 3.69
N LEU A 74 -16.69 14.44 4.72
CA LEU A 74 -17.26 14.72 6.04
C LEU A 74 -17.21 16.21 6.30
N SER A 75 -18.20 16.72 7.02
CA SER A 75 -18.19 18.09 7.53
C SER A 75 -18.93 18.18 8.86
N PHE A 76 -18.63 19.19 9.68
CA PHE A 76 -19.50 19.54 10.81
C PHE A 76 -20.75 20.23 10.30
N VAL A 77 -21.87 20.07 11.04
CA VAL A 77 -23.16 20.67 10.65
C VAL A 77 -23.12 22.19 10.65
N ASP A 78 -22.31 22.75 11.53
CA ASP A 78 -22.24 24.19 11.86
C ASP A 78 -20.93 24.87 11.43
N GLN A 79 -20.07 24.18 10.69
CA GLN A 79 -18.78 24.68 10.25
C GLN A 79 -18.54 24.40 8.76
N GLU A 80 -17.76 25.27 8.10
CA GLU A 80 -17.37 25.09 6.69
C GLU A 80 -16.12 24.22 6.49
N ILE A 81 -15.69 23.51 7.55
CA ILE A 81 -14.52 22.60 7.46
C ILE A 81 -14.98 21.28 6.87
N GLU A 82 -14.26 20.80 5.86
CA GLU A 82 -14.53 19.54 5.16
C GLU A 82 -13.32 18.61 5.26
N GLY A 83 -13.54 17.38 5.71
CA GLY A 83 -12.55 16.30 5.68
C GLY A 83 -12.80 15.35 4.52
N TRP A 84 -11.75 14.95 3.81
CA TRP A 84 -11.83 14.16 2.60
C TRP A 84 -11.10 12.84 2.74
N GLY A 85 -11.76 11.75 2.32
CA GLY A 85 -11.18 10.42 2.26
C GLY A 85 -11.45 9.74 0.93
N GLU A 86 -10.66 8.75 0.59
CA GLU A 86 -10.79 7.98 -0.63
C GLU A 86 -11.00 6.51 -0.30
N CYS A 87 -12.17 5.99 -0.63
CA CYS A 87 -12.51 4.58 -0.56
C CYS A 87 -12.24 3.97 -1.95
N SER A 88 -11.10 3.33 -2.10
CA SER A 88 -10.58 2.96 -3.42
C SER A 88 -10.29 1.45 -3.50
N PRO A 89 -11.33 0.60 -3.60
CA PRO A 89 -11.14 -0.84 -3.69
C PRO A 89 -10.41 -1.21 -4.99
N LEU A 90 -9.55 -2.22 -4.92
CA LEU A 90 -8.95 -2.87 -6.08
C LEU A 90 -9.62 -4.22 -6.26
N TRP A 91 -10.67 -4.29 -7.08
CA TRP A 91 -11.61 -5.42 -7.15
C TRP A 91 -10.99 -6.80 -7.40
N THR A 92 -9.78 -6.85 -7.93
CA THR A 92 -9.02 -8.10 -8.11
C THR A 92 -8.34 -8.58 -6.83
N LEU A 93 -8.25 -7.75 -5.79
CA LEU A 93 -7.58 -8.01 -4.53
C LEU A 93 -8.42 -7.69 -3.29
N SER A 94 -9.23 -6.62 -3.36
CA SER A 94 -10.06 -6.19 -2.24
C SER A 94 -11.05 -7.27 -1.82
N ILE A 95 -11.18 -7.44 -0.52
CA ILE A 95 -12.23 -8.27 0.08
C ILE A 95 -13.57 -7.54 0.19
N ASP A 96 -13.59 -6.22 -0.05
CA ASP A 96 -14.83 -5.44 -0.07
C ASP A 96 -15.87 -6.11 -0.97
N PRO A 97 -17.13 -6.31 -0.50
CA PRO A 97 -18.19 -6.85 -1.32
C PRO A 97 -18.59 -5.88 -2.42
N LYS A 98 -18.16 -6.15 -3.66
CA LYS A 98 -18.31 -5.24 -4.80
C LYS A 98 -19.74 -4.77 -5.00
N ASP A 99 -20.69 -5.71 -4.98
CA ASP A 99 -22.10 -5.44 -5.25
C ASP A 99 -22.80 -4.67 -4.11
N ARG A 100 -22.18 -4.61 -2.93
CA ARG A 100 -22.72 -3.95 -1.73
C ARG A 100 -21.89 -2.74 -1.28
N ASN A 101 -20.87 -2.36 -2.04
CA ASN A 101 -19.95 -1.30 -1.64
C ASN A 101 -20.65 0.07 -1.61
N ALA A 102 -21.45 0.40 -2.64
CA ALA A 102 -22.23 1.63 -2.68
C ALA A 102 -23.29 1.68 -1.56
N GLU A 103 -24.04 0.60 -1.34
CA GLU A 103 -25.01 0.46 -0.25
C GLU A 103 -24.35 0.69 1.12
N LYS A 104 -23.12 0.15 1.31
CA LYS A 104 -22.39 0.36 2.56
C LYS A 104 -21.94 1.80 2.73
N LEU A 105 -21.56 2.49 1.66
CA LEU A 105 -21.24 3.92 1.70
C LEU A 105 -22.48 4.78 2.03
N ASP A 106 -23.65 4.47 1.46
CA ASP A 106 -24.91 5.12 1.83
C ASP A 106 -25.19 4.93 3.32
N TRP A 107 -25.08 3.69 3.80
CA TRP A 107 -25.25 3.37 5.21
C TRP A 107 -24.27 4.13 6.12
N VAL A 108 -23.00 4.26 5.73
CA VAL A 108 -21.99 5.05 6.47
C VAL A 108 -22.43 6.52 6.56
N CYS A 109 -22.91 7.10 5.46
CA CYS A 109 -23.35 8.48 5.44
C CYS A 109 -24.57 8.71 6.34
N GLU A 110 -25.54 7.80 6.32
CA GLU A 110 -26.74 7.86 7.16
C GLU A 110 -26.43 7.70 8.65
N ASN A 111 -25.41 6.91 8.99
CA ASN A 111 -25.05 6.58 10.36
C ASN A 111 -23.77 7.29 10.85
N ILE A 112 -23.31 8.32 10.15
CA ILE A 112 -22.00 8.94 10.43
C ILE A 112 -21.82 9.42 11.85
N ASN A 113 -22.88 9.83 12.53
CA ASN A 113 -22.81 10.29 13.91
C ASN A 113 -22.55 9.18 14.93
N ASP A 114 -22.69 7.92 14.51
CA ASP A 114 -22.36 6.72 15.31
C ASP A 114 -21.03 6.06 14.89
N TRP A 115 -20.21 6.75 14.10
CA TRP A 115 -18.97 6.20 13.52
C TRP A 115 -18.05 5.53 14.55
N LYS A 116 -17.98 6.03 15.78
CA LYS A 116 -17.15 5.48 16.86
C LYS A 116 -17.50 4.04 17.21
N ASN A 117 -18.77 3.66 17.08
CA ASN A 117 -19.25 2.33 17.40
C ASN A 117 -19.07 1.33 16.27
N PHE A 118 -19.11 1.78 15.01
CA PHE A 118 -19.07 0.87 13.88
C PHE A 118 -17.72 0.77 13.16
N ILE A 119 -16.88 1.82 13.17
CA ILE A 119 -15.67 1.90 12.33
C ILE A 119 -14.69 0.72 12.55
N TYR A 120 -14.70 0.12 13.74
CA TYR A 120 -13.84 -1.01 14.09
C TYR A 120 -14.64 -2.26 14.47
N SER A 121 -15.89 -2.34 14.08
CA SER A 121 -16.70 -3.54 14.24
C SER A 121 -16.27 -4.65 13.27
N ASP A 122 -16.55 -5.90 13.64
CA ASP A 122 -16.25 -7.05 12.79
C ASP A 122 -16.96 -6.96 11.44
N GLU A 123 -18.19 -6.47 11.41
CA GLU A 123 -18.92 -6.26 10.16
C GLU A 123 -18.24 -5.23 9.26
N PHE A 124 -17.75 -4.11 9.84
CA PHE A 124 -17.11 -3.05 9.07
C PHE A 124 -15.74 -3.47 8.55
N SER A 125 -15.07 -4.41 9.22
CA SER A 125 -13.78 -4.97 8.79
C SER A 125 -13.84 -5.69 7.44
N LEU A 126 -15.03 -6.04 6.95
CA LEU A 126 -15.25 -6.58 5.60
C LEU A 126 -15.12 -5.52 4.50
N TYR A 127 -14.99 -4.24 4.86
CA TYR A 127 -14.91 -3.10 3.94
C TYR A 127 -13.61 -2.30 4.15
N PRO A 128 -12.42 -2.91 3.95
CA PRO A 128 -11.15 -2.26 4.25
C PRO A 128 -10.93 -0.95 3.49
N SER A 129 -11.40 -0.84 2.26
CA SER A 129 -11.27 0.39 1.48
C SER A 129 -12.14 1.52 2.03
N ILE A 130 -13.36 1.21 2.50
CA ILE A 130 -14.25 2.20 3.14
C ILE A 130 -13.68 2.60 4.50
N GLN A 131 -13.16 1.64 5.26
CA GLN A 131 -12.53 1.92 6.55
C GLN A 131 -11.35 2.90 6.37
N PHE A 132 -10.46 2.64 5.42
CA PHE A 132 -9.34 3.54 5.12
C PHE A 132 -9.82 4.94 4.73
N GLY A 133 -10.80 5.04 3.82
CA GLY A 133 -11.36 6.33 3.41
C GLY A 133 -12.04 7.09 4.55
N LEU A 134 -12.78 6.41 5.42
CA LEU A 134 -13.42 7.02 6.59
C LEU A 134 -12.38 7.50 7.60
N GLU A 135 -11.37 6.70 7.92
CA GLU A 135 -10.28 7.11 8.81
C GLU A 135 -9.55 8.35 8.27
N ALA A 136 -9.23 8.37 6.96
CA ALA A 136 -8.61 9.51 6.32
C ALA A 136 -9.50 10.77 6.41
N ALA A 137 -10.79 10.66 6.07
CA ALA A 137 -11.72 11.79 6.15
C ALA A 137 -11.86 12.36 7.58
N LEU A 138 -11.89 11.48 8.59
CA LEU A 138 -11.93 11.90 10.00
C LEU A 138 -10.63 12.62 10.42
N LEU A 139 -9.46 12.12 10.01
CA LEU A 139 -8.17 12.75 10.28
C LEU A 139 -8.05 14.11 9.59
N ASP A 140 -8.45 14.20 8.33
CA ASP A 140 -8.43 15.47 7.60
C ASP A 140 -9.36 16.49 8.25
N LEU A 141 -10.60 16.09 8.61
CA LEU A 141 -11.55 16.94 9.32
C LEU A 141 -11.00 17.44 10.66
N GLN A 142 -10.37 16.55 11.44
CA GLN A 142 -9.75 16.87 12.73
C GLN A 142 -8.61 17.89 12.56
N ASN A 143 -7.87 17.82 11.48
CA ASN A 143 -6.73 18.70 11.17
C ASN A 143 -7.14 19.94 10.34
N GLY A 144 -8.43 20.22 10.24
CA GLY A 144 -8.97 21.45 9.66
C GLY A 144 -9.23 21.39 8.14
N GLY A 145 -9.34 20.20 7.55
CA GLY A 145 -9.76 20.00 6.16
C GLY A 145 -8.75 20.48 5.12
N LYS A 146 -7.46 20.33 5.41
CA LYS A 146 -6.36 20.82 4.57
C LYS A 146 -5.59 19.69 3.87
N GLN A 147 -6.14 18.49 3.82
CA GLN A 147 -5.48 17.29 3.35
C GLN A 147 -4.19 16.97 4.14
N VAL A 148 -4.21 17.32 5.43
CA VAL A 148 -3.17 16.99 6.40
C VAL A 148 -3.72 15.91 7.32
N PHE A 149 -3.37 14.65 7.03
CA PHE A 149 -3.82 13.51 7.81
C PHE A 149 -2.93 13.29 9.04
N PHE A 150 -1.62 13.50 8.85
CA PHE A 150 -0.60 13.33 9.88
C PHE A 150 0.31 14.55 9.93
N PRO A 151 0.01 15.56 10.77
CA PRO A 151 0.88 16.72 10.93
C PRO A 151 2.31 16.29 11.29
N SER A 152 3.28 16.63 10.45
CA SER A 152 4.67 16.18 10.56
C SER A 152 5.61 17.17 9.86
N ARG A 153 6.92 16.93 9.97
CA ARG A 153 7.90 17.69 9.20
C ARG A 153 7.71 17.51 7.69
N PHE A 154 7.31 16.31 7.25
CA PHE A 154 6.97 16.03 5.85
C PHE A 154 5.79 16.90 5.37
N THR A 155 4.69 16.95 6.12
CA THR A 155 3.51 17.75 5.73
C THR A 155 3.76 19.26 5.79
N ASN A 156 4.77 19.68 6.55
CA ASN A 156 5.25 21.08 6.59
C ASN A 156 6.30 21.39 5.50
N GLY A 157 6.63 20.43 4.63
CA GLY A 157 7.63 20.61 3.57
C GLY A 157 9.08 20.70 4.07
N LEU A 158 9.35 20.26 5.30
CA LEU A 158 10.68 20.31 5.92
C LEU A 158 11.45 18.99 5.77
N ASP A 159 10.77 17.91 5.39
CA ASP A 159 11.37 16.59 5.13
C ASP A 159 10.83 16.03 3.83
N SER A 160 11.55 15.04 3.27
CA SER A 160 11.14 14.21 2.16
C SER A 160 10.95 12.77 2.61
N ILE A 161 10.23 11.99 1.82
CA ILE A 161 10.13 10.53 1.97
C ILE A 161 10.86 9.88 0.80
N GLU A 162 11.57 8.80 1.09
CA GLU A 162 12.25 8.01 0.06
C GLU A 162 11.23 7.12 -0.66
N ILE A 163 11.32 7.09 -1.98
CA ILE A 163 10.44 6.30 -2.84
C ILE A 163 11.28 5.53 -3.85
N ASN A 164 10.78 4.40 -4.33
CA ASN A 164 11.41 3.69 -5.44
C ASN A 164 10.74 4.00 -6.79
N GLY A 165 11.52 3.92 -7.85
CA GLY A 165 10.99 3.85 -9.21
C GLY A 165 10.32 2.50 -9.45
N LEU A 166 9.14 2.49 -10.09
CA LEU A 166 8.44 1.27 -10.45
C LEU A 166 8.57 0.99 -11.95
N ILE A 167 8.95 -0.25 -12.28
CA ILE A 167 8.94 -0.78 -13.64
C ILE A 167 7.73 -1.70 -13.78
N TRP A 168 6.74 -1.22 -14.52
CA TRP A 168 5.51 -1.95 -14.82
C TRP A 168 5.76 -3.11 -15.79
N MET A 169 4.93 -4.13 -15.68
CA MET A 169 4.91 -5.24 -16.62
C MET A 169 4.59 -4.78 -18.04
N GLY A 170 5.35 -5.29 -19.00
CA GLY A 170 5.17 -5.01 -20.42
C GLY A 170 5.98 -6.01 -21.26
N ASN A 171 6.22 -5.70 -22.53
CA ASN A 171 7.25 -6.38 -23.30
C ASN A 171 8.65 -5.88 -22.90
N TYR A 172 9.68 -6.55 -23.37
CA TYR A 172 11.08 -6.23 -23.06
C TYR A 172 11.42 -4.75 -23.34
N ASP A 173 11.05 -4.23 -24.50
CA ASP A 173 11.39 -2.87 -24.91
C ASP A 173 10.72 -1.82 -24.02
N TYR A 174 9.45 -2.02 -23.69
CA TYR A 174 8.71 -1.13 -22.78
C TYR A 174 9.30 -1.12 -21.38
N MET A 175 9.66 -2.30 -20.85
CA MET A 175 10.29 -2.39 -19.52
C MET A 175 11.70 -1.78 -19.54
N SER A 176 12.47 -1.99 -20.60
CA SER A 176 13.79 -1.38 -20.79
C SER A 176 13.70 0.15 -20.84
N GLN A 177 12.72 0.69 -21.56
CA GLN A 177 12.49 2.14 -21.60
C GLN A 177 12.19 2.70 -20.22
N GLN A 178 11.30 2.06 -19.45
CA GLN A 178 10.98 2.50 -18.09
C GLN A 178 12.21 2.49 -17.16
N ILE A 179 13.10 1.50 -17.31
CA ILE A 179 14.36 1.43 -16.56
C ILE A 179 15.21 2.68 -16.86
N GLU A 180 15.40 3.02 -18.13
CA GLU A 180 16.17 4.22 -18.51
C GLU A 180 15.53 5.49 -17.94
N GLU A 181 14.20 5.63 -18.05
CA GLU A 181 13.46 6.77 -17.48
C GLU A 181 13.68 6.92 -15.95
N LYS A 182 13.69 5.81 -15.20
CA LYS A 182 13.93 5.86 -13.75
C LYS A 182 15.38 6.21 -13.42
N ILE A 183 16.33 5.71 -14.19
CA ILE A 183 17.74 6.06 -14.04
C ILE A 183 17.96 7.56 -14.32
N GLU A 184 17.39 8.08 -15.41
CA GLU A 184 17.49 9.50 -15.77
C GLU A 184 16.83 10.42 -14.72
N LEU A 185 15.76 9.96 -14.08
CA LEU A 185 15.10 10.66 -12.96
C LEU A 185 15.88 10.59 -11.65
N GLY A 186 16.99 9.83 -11.60
CA GLY A 186 17.86 9.76 -10.43
C GLY A 186 17.38 8.83 -9.32
N PHE A 187 16.51 7.87 -9.61
CA PHE A 187 16.11 6.87 -8.62
C PHE A 187 17.30 5.99 -8.23
N THR A 188 17.54 5.83 -6.94
CA THR A 188 18.54 4.94 -6.35
C THR A 188 17.97 3.61 -5.89
N CYS A 189 16.65 3.47 -5.90
CA CYS A 189 15.93 2.23 -5.66
C CYS A 189 14.91 2.01 -6.78
N VAL A 190 14.92 0.84 -7.40
CA VAL A 190 13.99 0.46 -8.46
C VAL A 190 13.32 -0.86 -8.12
N LYS A 191 12.00 -0.93 -8.25
CA LYS A 191 11.23 -2.17 -8.15
C LYS A 191 10.73 -2.60 -9.51
N MET A 192 11.10 -3.79 -9.96
CA MET A 192 10.67 -4.37 -11.23
C MET A 192 9.61 -5.46 -11.00
N LYS A 193 8.46 -5.33 -11.65
CA LYS A 193 7.49 -6.42 -11.71
C LYS A 193 7.97 -7.52 -12.63
N ILE A 194 7.90 -8.77 -12.15
CA ILE A 194 8.39 -9.97 -12.84
C ILE A 194 7.31 -11.06 -12.87
N GLY A 195 7.52 -12.08 -13.71
CA GLY A 195 6.58 -13.21 -13.85
C GLY A 195 5.53 -13.02 -14.94
N ALA A 196 5.66 -11.99 -15.81
CA ALA A 196 4.68 -11.71 -16.87
C ALA A 196 5.22 -11.95 -18.30
N ILE A 197 6.52 -11.96 -18.48
CA ILE A 197 7.18 -12.26 -19.76
C ILE A 197 8.11 -13.47 -19.61
N ASP A 198 8.78 -13.85 -20.68
CA ASP A 198 9.73 -14.95 -20.61
C ASP A 198 10.82 -14.67 -19.56
N TRP A 199 11.09 -15.66 -18.72
CA TRP A 199 12.05 -15.51 -17.62
C TRP A 199 13.46 -15.14 -18.10
N ASN A 200 13.87 -15.56 -19.30
CA ASN A 200 15.17 -15.17 -19.84
C ASN A 200 15.21 -13.70 -20.25
N GLU A 201 14.10 -13.13 -20.68
CA GLU A 201 14.00 -11.69 -20.93
C GLU A 201 14.05 -10.89 -19.61
N GLU A 202 13.33 -11.32 -18.58
CA GLU A 202 13.39 -10.71 -17.25
C GLU A 202 14.81 -10.76 -16.66
N LYS A 203 15.49 -11.90 -16.81
CA LYS A 203 16.91 -12.03 -16.42
C LYS A 203 17.80 -11.01 -17.12
N LYS A 204 17.65 -10.83 -18.43
CA LYS A 204 18.45 -9.85 -19.19
C LYS A 204 18.23 -8.43 -18.72
N LEU A 205 16.98 -8.04 -18.41
CA LEU A 205 16.66 -6.72 -17.87
C LEU A 205 17.35 -6.50 -16.51
N LEU A 206 17.23 -7.44 -15.58
CA LEU A 206 17.87 -7.36 -14.27
C LEU A 206 19.40 -7.33 -14.35
N GLN A 207 19.99 -8.18 -15.19
CA GLN A 207 21.43 -8.21 -15.46
C GLN A 207 21.92 -6.88 -16.07
N ASN A 208 21.15 -6.29 -16.99
CA ASN A 208 21.50 -4.99 -17.58
C ASN A 208 21.62 -3.89 -16.53
N ILE A 209 20.66 -3.82 -15.62
CA ILE A 209 20.72 -2.84 -14.51
C ILE A 209 21.95 -3.13 -13.65
N ARG A 210 22.14 -4.38 -13.24
CA ARG A 210 23.22 -4.77 -12.31
C ARG A 210 24.63 -4.63 -12.92
N ASN A 211 24.77 -4.80 -14.23
CA ASN A 211 26.03 -4.56 -14.94
C ASN A 211 26.41 -3.06 -14.97
N ARG A 212 25.45 -2.18 -14.86
CA ARG A 212 25.65 -0.72 -14.87
C ARG A 212 25.81 -0.13 -13.47
N PHE A 213 25.15 -0.71 -12.48
CA PHE A 213 25.09 -0.19 -11.11
C PHE A 213 25.37 -1.30 -10.11
N SER A 214 26.31 -1.08 -9.22
CA SER A 214 26.54 -1.95 -8.08
C SER A 214 25.35 -1.93 -7.10
N PRO A 215 25.21 -2.91 -6.20
CA PRO A 215 24.17 -2.89 -5.16
C PRO A 215 24.18 -1.61 -4.30
N ASP A 216 25.33 -1.02 -4.06
CA ASP A 216 25.46 0.22 -3.28
C ASP A 216 25.01 1.48 -4.06
N GLN A 217 24.98 1.40 -5.39
CA GLN A 217 24.53 2.50 -6.25
C GLN A 217 23.05 2.44 -6.59
N MET A 218 22.51 1.22 -6.71
CA MET A 218 21.12 0.99 -7.08
C MET A 218 20.56 -0.21 -6.34
N GLU A 219 19.64 0.03 -5.42
CA GLU A 219 18.85 -1.03 -4.80
C GLU A 219 17.84 -1.58 -5.82
N LEU A 220 17.85 -2.89 -6.01
CA LEU A 220 16.86 -3.57 -6.85
C LEU A 220 15.94 -4.42 -6.02
N ARG A 221 14.64 -4.21 -6.21
CA ARG A 221 13.55 -5.03 -5.68
C ARG A 221 12.79 -5.66 -6.83
N VAL A 222 12.21 -6.82 -6.60
CA VAL A 222 11.34 -7.46 -7.59
C VAL A 222 10.00 -7.83 -6.97
N ASP A 223 8.96 -7.88 -7.80
CA ASP A 223 7.61 -8.22 -7.39
C ASP A 223 7.04 -9.25 -8.37
N ALA A 224 6.84 -10.46 -7.89
CA ALA A 224 6.32 -11.57 -8.68
C ALA A 224 4.79 -11.68 -8.64
N ASN A 225 4.10 -10.97 -7.73
CA ASN A 225 2.66 -11.06 -7.51
C ASN A 225 2.12 -12.51 -7.49
N GLY A 226 2.88 -13.42 -6.91
CA GLY A 226 2.51 -14.84 -6.81
C GLY A 226 2.67 -15.66 -8.09
N ALA A 227 3.40 -15.19 -9.09
CA ALA A 227 3.46 -15.81 -10.41
C ALA A 227 4.34 -17.05 -10.49
N PHE A 228 5.20 -17.30 -9.50
CA PHE A 228 6.14 -18.43 -9.59
C PHE A 228 5.50 -19.74 -9.12
N SER A 229 5.76 -20.82 -9.84
CA SER A 229 5.41 -22.16 -9.37
C SER A 229 6.38 -22.62 -8.30
N VAL A 230 5.88 -23.42 -7.36
CA VAL A 230 6.64 -23.91 -6.20
C VAL A 230 7.87 -24.72 -6.63
N GLU A 231 7.76 -25.49 -7.74
CA GLU A 231 8.83 -26.36 -8.23
C GLU A 231 10.02 -25.57 -8.78
N LYS A 232 9.80 -24.36 -9.28
CA LYS A 232 10.81 -23.54 -9.94
C LYS A 232 11.23 -22.29 -9.15
N VAL A 233 10.56 -22.01 -8.04
CA VAL A 233 10.79 -20.77 -7.31
C VAL A 233 12.21 -20.69 -6.77
N MET A 234 12.76 -21.76 -6.20
CA MET A 234 14.10 -21.76 -5.61
C MET A 234 15.21 -21.44 -6.61
N ASP A 235 15.13 -21.98 -7.83
CA ASP A 235 16.11 -21.67 -8.90
C ASP A 235 16.05 -20.18 -9.28
N LYS A 236 14.84 -19.60 -9.29
CA LYS A 236 14.67 -18.18 -9.56
C LYS A 236 15.19 -17.32 -8.42
N LEU A 237 14.91 -17.71 -7.15
CA LEU A 237 15.43 -17.02 -5.98
C LEU A 237 16.96 -17.03 -5.94
N GLN A 238 17.59 -18.15 -6.31
CA GLN A 238 19.04 -18.24 -6.37
C GLN A 238 19.60 -17.28 -7.44
N PHE A 239 19.04 -17.24 -8.64
CA PHE A 239 19.45 -16.29 -9.67
C PHE A 239 19.31 -14.82 -9.19
N LEU A 240 18.24 -14.48 -8.49
CA LEU A 240 18.04 -13.16 -7.94
C LEU A 240 19.06 -12.83 -6.83
N ALA A 241 19.44 -13.84 -6.03
CA ALA A 241 20.50 -13.70 -5.02
C ALA A 241 21.87 -13.41 -5.67
N ASP A 242 22.19 -14.10 -6.76
CA ASP A 242 23.43 -13.89 -7.49
C ASP A 242 23.55 -12.46 -8.08
N LEU A 243 22.43 -11.80 -8.29
CA LEU A 243 22.34 -10.38 -8.68
C LEU A 243 22.26 -9.42 -7.49
N ASN A 244 22.37 -9.89 -6.26
CA ASN A 244 22.19 -9.07 -5.06
C ASN A 244 20.88 -8.27 -5.10
N ILE A 245 19.78 -8.92 -5.45
CA ILE A 245 18.44 -8.34 -5.34
C ILE A 245 18.10 -8.19 -3.85
N HIS A 246 17.62 -6.98 -3.45
CA HIS A 246 17.32 -6.69 -2.06
C HIS A 246 16.21 -7.60 -1.52
N SER A 247 15.12 -7.74 -2.25
CA SER A 247 13.97 -8.54 -1.82
C SER A 247 13.08 -8.92 -3.00
N ILE A 248 12.31 -10.01 -2.80
CA ILE A 248 11.22 -10.40 -3.68
C ILE A 248 9.88 -10.27 -2.97
N GLU A 249 8.94 -9.56 -3.60
CA GLU A 249 7.55 -9.45 -3.15
C GLU A 249 6.73 -10.63 -3.70
N GLN A 250 6.01 -11.31 -2.81
CA GLN A 250 5.07 -12.40 -3.08
C GLN A 250 5.52 -13.37 -4.19
N PRO A 251 6.51 -14.23 -3.91
CA PRO A 251 7.08 -15.11 -4.96
C PRO A 251 6.09 -16.15 -5.48
N ILE A 252 5.28 -16.76 -4.62
CA ILE A 252 4.23 -17.74 -4.95
C ILE A 252 2.84 -17.21 -4.60
N SER A 253 1.80 -17.82 -5.15
CA SER A 253 0.40 -17.44 -4.87
C SER A 253 0.12 -17.46 -3.38
N ALA A 254 -0.61 -16.46 -2.89
CA ALA A 254 -1.05 -16.35 -1.50
C ALA A 254 -1.94 -17.54 -1.07
N LYS A 255 -2.08 -17.71 0.25
CA LYS A 255 -2.84 -18.80 0.89
C LYS A 255 -2.22 -20.20 0.69
N GLN A 256 -0.92 -20.25 0.51
CA GLN A 256 -0.11 -21.47 0.53
C GLN A 256 0.85 -21.43 1.72
N GLU A 257 0.32 -21.24 2.92
CA GLU A 257 1.08 -20.87 4.13
C GLU A 257 2.24 -21.81 4.43
N LEU A 258 2.04 -23.13 4.33
CA LEU A 258 3.12 -24.12 4.60
C LEU A 258 4.27 -24.00 3.59
N LEU A 259 3.94 -23.78 2.32
CA LEU A 259 4.94 -23.60 1.25
C LEU A 259 5.65 -22.27 1.38
N MET A 260 4.92 -21.21 1.71
CA MET A 260 5.50 -19.88 1.94
C MET A 260 6.41 -19.89 3.19
N ALA A 261 6.01 -20.55 4.27
CA ALA A 261 6.85 -20.70 5.47
C ALA A 261 8.16 -21.44 5.16
N ASP A 262 8.08 -22.54 4.40
CA ASP A 262 9.25 -23.27 3.94
C ASP A 262 10.17 -22.39 3.09
N LEU A 263 9.61 -21.62 2.15
CA LEU A 263 10.37 -20.64 1.35
C LEU A 263 11.01 -19.56 2.22
N CYS A 264 10.27 -18.94 3.13
CA CYS A 264 10.82 -17.89 4.01
C CYS A 264 12.00 -18.40 4.85
N SER A 265 11.98 -19.70 5.24
CA SER A 265 13.05 -20.32 6.03
C SER A 265 14.30 -20.66 5.23
N LYS A 266 14.20 -20.86 3.90
CA LYS A 266 15.28 -21.35 3.02
C LYS A 266 15.73 -20.36 1.97
N THR A 267 15.02 -19.24 1.83
CA THR A 267 15.25 -18.27 0.78
C THR A 267 16.66 -17.69 0.83
N PRO A 268 17.36 -17.59 -0.33
CA PRO A 268 18.65 -16.90 -0.41
C PRO A 268 18.53 -15.38 -0.47
N ILE A 269 17.31 -14.82 -0.71
CA ILE A 269 17.01 -13.39 -0.69
C ILE A 269 15.79 -13.12 0.17
N PRO A 270 15.68 -11.94 0.83
CA PRO A 270 14.53 -11.60 1.65
C PRO A 270 13.21 -11.67 0.88
N ILE A 271 12.19 -12.27 1.51
CA ILE A 271 10.81 -12.32 1.01
C ILE A 271 9.99 -11.24 1.70
N ALA A 272 9.21 -10.51 0.90
CA ALA A 272 8.23 -9.52 1.36
C ALA A 272 6.81 -10.03 1.05
N LEU A 273 5.96 -10.12 2.07
CA LEU A 273 4.58 -10.57 1.91
C LEU A 273 3.66 -9.38 1.61
N ASP A 274 2.85 -9.51 0.57
CA ASP A 274 1.82 -8.53 0.15
C ASP A 274 0.44 -9.15 0.23
N GLU A 275 0.08 -9.99 -0.73
CA GLU A 275 -1.25 -10.58 -0.84
C GLU A 275 -1.61 -11.51 0.31
N GLU A 276 -0.63 -12.03 1.05
CA GLU A 276 -0.87 -12.83 2.27
C GLU A 276 -1.57 -12.05 3.38
N LEU A 277 -1.40 -10.72 3.43
CA LEU A 277 -1.96 -9.89 4.48
C LEU A 277 -3.45 -9.58 4.24
N ILE A 278 -3.90 -9.73 2.98
CA ILE A 278 -5.26 -9.32 2.59
C ILE A 278 -6.30 -10.29 3.17
N GLY A 279 -7.28 -9.73 3.89
CA GLY A 279 -8.36 -10.49 4.53
C GLY A 279 -8.03 -10.99 5.93
N ILE A 280 -6.84 -10.68 6.46
CA ILE A 280 -6.50 -10.98 7.86
C ILE A 280 -6.92 -9.81 8.74
N GLN A 281 -8.05 -9.97 9.44
CA GLN A 281 -8.72 -8.85 10.10
C GLN A 281 -8.33 -8.67 11.57
N THR A 282 -8.17 -9.76 12.34
CA THR A 282 -7.94 -9.69 13.78
C THR A 282 -6.46 -9.67 14.13
N TYR A 283 -6.11 -8.94 15.19
CA TYR A 283 -4.73 -8.85 15.68
C TYR A 283 -4.10 -10.25 15.92
N SER A 284 -4.85 -11.16 16.53
CA SER A 284 -4.36 -12.52 16.81
C SER A 284 -4.05 -13.32 15.54
N LYS A 285 -4.87 -13.17 14.48
CA LYS A 285 -4.61 -13.83 13.19
C LYS A 285 -3.43 -13.20 12.45
N LYS A 286 -3.26 -11.88 12.54
CA LYS A 286 -2.09 -11.17 11.99
C LYS A 286 -0.82 -11.69 12.66
N GLU A 287 -0.81 -11.76 13.99
CA GLU A 287 0.32 -12.25 14.75
C GLU A 287 0.62 -13.72 14.44
N GLN A 288 -0.40 -14.57 14.38
CA GLN A 288 -0.27 -15.98 14.00
C GLN A 288 0.37 -16.12 12.61
N LEU A 289 -0.05 -15.32 11.62
CA LEU A 289 0.51 -15.35 10.27
C LEU A 289 2.02 -15.04 10.29
N ILE A 290 2.43 -13.99 10.98
CA ILE A 290 3.86 -13.61 11.08
C ILE A 290 4.67 -14.69 11.81
N GLN A 291 4.14 -15.26 12.89
CA GLN A 291 4.81 -16.36 13.62
C GLN A 291 4.99 -17.60 12.75
N GLN A 292 3.99 -17.92 11.94
CA GLN A 292 3.99 -19.11 11.09
C GLN A 292 4.91 -18.95 9.88
N LEU A 293 4.85 -17.81 9.19
CA LEU A 293 5.56 -17.59 7.93
C LEU A 293 6.99 -17.06 8.13
N GLN A 294 7.24 -16.30 9.19
CA GLN A 294 8.52 -15.68 9.52
C GLN A 294 9.17 -14.97 8.31
N PRO A 295 8.43 -14.08 7.61
CA PRO A 295 8.97 -13.36 6.47
C PRO A 295 10.03 -12.35 6.93
N GLN A 296 10.86 -11.88 5.99
CA GLN A 296 11.81 -10.81 6.27
C GLN A 296 11.15 -9.44 6.21
N TYR A 297 10.12 -9.29 5.36
CA TYR A 297 9.37 -8.05 5.21
C TYR A 297 7.87 -8.29 5.02
N ILE A 298 7.08 -7.25 5.33
CA ILE A 298 5.66 -7.17 4.95
C ILE A 298 5.38 -5.84 4.23
N ILE A 299 4.39 -5.86 3.35
CA ILE A 299 3.98 -4.71 2.54
C ILE A 299 2.60 -4.25 2.96
N LEU A 300 2.49 -3.00 3.37
CA LEU A 300 1.25 -2.43 3.88
C LEU A 300 0.54 -1.64 2.78
N LYS A 301 -0.65 -2.09 2.40
CA LYS A 301 -1.58 -1.39 1.51
C LYS A 301 -2.84 -1.02 2.32
N PRO A 302 -2.88 0.13 2.97
CA PRO A 302 -3.92 0.46 3.94
C PRO A 302 -5.34 0.23 3.43
N SER A 303 -5.63 0.57 2.17
CA SER A 303 -6.96 0.34 1.57
C SER A 303 -7.35 -1.13 1.37
N LEU A 304 -6.39 -2.06 1.41
CA LEU A 304 -6.63 -3.50 1.26
C LEU A 304 -6.63 -4.26 2.58
N ILE A 305 -5.96 -3.74 3.60
CA ILE A 305 -5.69 -4.47 4.85
C ILE A 305 -6.46 -3.92 6.06
N GLY A 306 -7.42 -2.99 5.85
CA GLY A 306 -8.29 -2.48 6.92
C GLY A 306 -7.89 -1.13 7.50
N GLY A 307 -7.37 -0.25 6.66
CA GLY A 307 -7.09 1.14 7.00
C GLY A 307 -5.84 1.37 7.83
N ILE A 308 -5.80 2.52 8.46
CA ILE A 308 -4.67 3.03 9.26
C ILE A 308 -4.51 2.21 10.54
N LYS A 309 -5.61 1.92 11.22
CA LYS A 309 -5.59 1.09 12.44
C LYS A 309 -4.98 -0.28 12.17
N SER A 310 -5.48 -0.97 11.18
CA SER A 310 -5.01 -2.29 10.82
C SER A 310 -3.54 -2.27 10.38
N SER A 311 -3.12 -1.22 9.67
CA SER A 311 -1.72 -1.02 9.28
C SER A 311 -0.81 -0.84 10.50
N ASN A 312 -1.24 -0.08 11.51
CA ASN A 312 -0.49 0.07 12.77
C ASN A 312 -0.38 -1.26 13.54
N GLU A 313 -1.44 -2.05 13.59
CA GLU A 313 -1.39 -3.40 14.21
C GLU A 313 -0.35 -4.30 13.50
N TRP A 314 -0.28 -4.25 12.16
CA TRP A 314 0.75 -4.96 11.41
C TRP A 314 2.16 -4.44 11.73
N ILE A 315 2.35 -3.13 11.89
CA ILE A 315 3.63 -2.52 12.26
C ILE A 315 4.06 -2.98 13.66
N GLU A 316 3.17 -2.94 14.64
CA GLU A 316 3.45 -3.42 16.00
C GLU A 316 3.89 -4.88 16.01
N ILE A 317 3.18 -5.74 15.28
CA ILE A 317 3.52 -7.17 15.17
C ILE A 317 4.86 -7.32 14.43
N ALA A 318 5.08 -6.64 13.32
CA ALA A 318 6.33 -6.69 12.56
C ALA A 318 7.53 -6.32 13.44
N GLN A 319 7.42 -5.26 14.23
CA GLN A 319 8.47 -4.84 15.17
C GLN A 319 8.72 -5.89 16.26
N LYS A 320 7.65 -6.46 16.84
CA LYS A 320 7.74 -7.52 17.84
C LYS A 320 8.55 -8.72 17.34
N TYR A 321 8.37 -9.08 16.06
CA TYR A 321 9.04 -10.23 15.44
C TYR A 321 10.25 -9.86 14.58
N LYS A 322 10.70 -8.59 14.62
CA LYS A 322 11.84 -8.05 13.84
C LYS A 322 11.67 -8.23 12.33
N VAL A 323 10.46 -8.12 11.85
CA VAL A 323 10.10 -8.11 10.44
C VAL A 323 10.13 -6.67 9.94
N GLY A 324 10.81 -6.41 8.82
CA GLY A 324 10.78 -5.10 8.17
C GLY A 324 9.43 -4.85 7.50
N TRP A 325 9.13 -3.58 7.20
CA TRP A 325 7.90 -3.25 6.50
C TRP A 325 8.07 -1.96 5.68
N TRP A 326 7.22 -1.79 4.69
CA TRP A 326 7.01 -0.52 4.01
C TRP A 326 5.56 -0.36 3.56
N ALA A 327 5.13 0.90 3.39
CA ALA A 327 3.81 1.21 2.89
C ALA A 327 3.84 1.43 1.36
N THR A 328 2.73 1.10 0.72
CA THR A 328 2.54 1.30 -0.72
C THR A 328 1.08 1.51 -1.06
N SER A 329 0.82 1.95 -2.28
CA SER A 329 -0.55 2.14 -2.78
C SER A 329 -1.12 0.88 -3.45
N ALA A 330 -2.46 0.81 -3.46
CA ALA A 330 -3.25 -0.09 -4.28
C ALA A 330 -3.93 0.67 -5.44
N LEU A 331 -3.18 1.57 -6.09
CA LEU A 331 -3.66 2.42 -7.18
C LEU A 331 -4.71 3.45 -6.74
N GLU A 332 -4.59 3.99 -5.56
CA GLU A 332 -5.42 5.09 -5.09
C GLU A 332 -5.19 6.35 -5.94
N GLY A 333 -6.18 7.23 -5.93
CA GLY A 333 -6.05 8.59 -6.43
C GLY A 333 -5.29 9.51 -5.47
N ASN A 334 -5.34 10.80 -5.72
CA ASN A 334 -4.53 11.77 -4.99
C ASN A 334 -4.82 11.84 -3.49
N ILE A 335 -6.08 11.63 -3.07
CA ILE A 335 -6.46 11.71 -1.64
C ILE A 335 -5.91 10.50 -0.89
N GLY A 336 -6.17 9.30 -1.39
CA GLY A 336 -5.69 8.07 -0.76
C GLY A 336 -4.17 7.97 -0.78
N LEU A 337 -3.54 8.30 -1.92
CA LEU A 337 -2.08 8.29 -2.03
C LEU A 337 -1.42 9.32 -1.10
N ASN A 338 -2.01 10.52 -0.96
CA ASN A 338 -1.52 11.52 -0.02
C ASN A 338 -1.61 11.02 1.44
N ALA A 339 -2.72 10.35 1.80
CA ALA A 339 -2.86 9.76 3.13
C ALA A 339 -1.80 8.67 3.39
N ILE A 340 -1.53 7.79 2.40
CA ILE A 340 -0.49 6.76 2.48
C ILE A 340 0.89 7.40 2.62
N ALA A 341 1.20 8.43 1.81
CA ALA A 341 2.49 9.12 1.86
C ALA A 341 2.75 9.80 3.20
N GLN A 342 1.71 10.35 3.83
CA GLN A 342 1.84 10.96 5.15
C GLN A 342 1.91 9.92 6.28
N PHE A 343 1.29 8.74 6.08
CA PHE A 343 1.32 7.63 7.02
C PHE A 343 2.70 7.01 7.12
N ALA A 344 3.42 6.90 6.02
CA ALA A 344 4.74 6.30 5.93
C ALA A 344 5.86 7.23 6.43
#